data_9e843462459d384ceed67b93eae2ad17
#
_entry.id   9e843462459d384ceed67b93eae2ad17
#
_cell.length_a   1.000
_cell.length_b   1.000
_cell.length_c   1.000
_cell.angle_alpha   90.00
_cell.angle_beta   90.00
_cell.angle_gamma   90.00
#
_symmetry.space_group_name_H-M   'P 1'
#
loop_
_entity.id
_entity.type
_entity.pdbx_description
1 polymer ?
#
loop_
_entity_poly.entity_id
_entity_poly.type
_entity_poly.pdbx_seq_one_letter_code
_entity_poly.pdbx_strand_id
1 'polypeptide(L)'
;MSDHQHDRKMKDASTGEVGRREFVSSSVAVGLAAAASSASGAALPVVETDVEIKTPDGTCDAAFIHPASGSYPAVLIWTDAFGLRPSMREMAKRLAADGYSVLVPNPFYRVAKNPYSDASKIDFQTELPKIRPLMASVGAPGNAEKDAVAYVAFLDAQKEVNKSKKI
;
A
#
# COMPACT_ATOMS: atom_id res chain seq x y z
N MET A 1 56.28 52.69 10.35
CA MET A 1 57.40 52.21 9.55
C MET A 1 56.96 50.97 8.82
N SER A 2 56.89 51.10 7.49
CA SER A 2 56.91 50.09 6.42
C SER A 2 55.72 49.12 6.41
N ASP A 3 54.66 49.35 5.64
CA ASP A 3 54.56 49.09 4.20
C ASP A 3 54.93 47.67 3.76
N HIS A 4 53.96 46.93 3.35
CA HIS A 4 54.05 46.14 2.12
C HIS A 4 52.67 45.73 1.63
N GLN A 5 52.21 46.51 0.66
CA GLN A 5 51.14 46.17 -0.31
C GLN A 5 51.57 44.94 -1.10
N HIS A 6 50.70 43.97 -1.22
CA HIS A 6 50.74 42.96 -2.29
C HIS A 6 49.37 42.82 -2.93
N ASP A 7 49.25 43.58 -4.02
CA ASP A 7 48.25 43.36 -5.07
C ASP A 7 48.34 41.92 -5.60
N ARG A 8 47.25 41.18 -5.50
CA ARG A 8 47.00 40.05 -6.38
C ARG A 8 45.64 40.17 -7.03
N LYS A 9 45.68 40.63 -8.23
CA LYS A 9 44.69 40.59 -9.29
C LYS A 9 44.22 39.15 -9.46
N MET A 10 43.03 38.80 -8.97
CA MET A 10 42.35 37.56 -9.36
C MET A 10 41.37 37.85 -10.49
N LYS A 11 41.61 37.17 -11.59
CA LYS A 11 40.83 37.15 -12.80
C LYS A 11 39.39 36.74 -12.50
N ASP A 12 38.43 37.54 -13.00
CA ASP A 12 37.03 37.16 -13.20
C ASP A 12 36.92 35.87 -14.03
N ALA A 13 36.45 34.83 -13.41
CA ALA A 13 35.89 33.67 -14.10
C ALA A 13 34.37 33.84 -14.11
N SER A 14 33.86 34.36 -15.22
CA SER A 14 32.46 34.42 -15.55
C SER A 14 31.87 33.02 -15.53
N THR A 15 31.17 32.66 -14.48
CA THR A 15 30.25 31.52 -14.45
C THR A 15 28.97 31.96 -15.13
N GLY A 16 28.80 31.56 -16.37
CA GLY A 16 27.55 31.78 -17.11
C GLY A 16 26.39 31.06 -16.42
N GLU A 17 25.53 31.83 -15.78
CA GLU A 17 24.19 31.39 -15.39
C GLU A 17 23.38 31.12 -16.66
N VAL A 18 23.15 29.83 -16.97
CA VAL A 18 22.22 29.41 -18.01
C VAL A 18 20.80 29.64 -17.47
N GLY A 19 20.24 30.78 -17.85
CA GLY A 19 18.87 31.13 -17.47
C GLY A 19 17.86 30.15 -18.03
N ARG A 20 16.89 29.80 -17.20
CA ARG A 20 15.74 28.90 -17.51
C ARG A 20 14.93 29.27 -18.77
N ARG A 21 15.26 30.35 -19.46
CA ARG A 21 14.54 30.84 -20.65
C ARG A 21 15.17 30.46 -21.98
N GLU A 22 16.38 29.95 -22.01
CA GLU A 22 17.07 29.58 -23.27
C GLU A 22 16.93 28.10 -23.64
N PHE A 23 16.24 27.30 -22.82
CA PHE A 23 16.03 25.88 -23.10
C PHE A 23 14.84 25.59 -24.04
N VAL A 24 14.15 26.62 -24.54
CA VAL A 24 12.89 26.45 -25.32
C VAL A 24 13.09 26.67 -26.84
N SER A 25 14.26 27.00 -27.33
CA SER A 25 14.40 27.38 -28.75
C SER A 25 15.32 26.54 -29.62
N SER A 26 15.57 25.26 -29.24
CA SER A 26 16.36 24.35 -30.10
C SER A 26 15.75 22.96 -30.13
N SER A 27 14.45 22.84 -30.45
CA SER A 27 13.82 21.56 -30.76
C SER A 27 13.56 21.50 -32.26
N VAL A 28 14.55 21.03 -32.98
CA VAL A 28 14.34 20.55 -34.37
C VAL A 28 13.39 19.37 -34.32
N ALA A 29 12.27 19.54 -34.99
CA ALA A 29 11.27 18.51 -35.18
C ALA A 29 11.87 17.33 -35.95
N VAL A 30 12.08 16.22 -35.25
CA VAL A 30 12.13 14.89 -35.85
C VAL A 30 10.97 14.13 -35.26
N GLY A 31 9.95 13.92 -36.10
CA GLY A 31 8.77 13.18 -35.73
C GLY A 31 9.08 11.72 -35.42
N LEU A 32 8.91 11.37 -34.16
CA LEU A 32 8.44 10.05 -33.72
C LEU A 32 7.41 10.34 -32.63
N ALA A 33 6.17 10.34 -33.03
CA ALA A 33 5.04 10.23 -32.12
C ALA A 33 5.07 8.82 -31.52
N ALA A 34 5.94 8.61 -30.55
CA ALA A 34 5.73 7.60 -29.54
C ALA A 34 4.60 8.14 -28.68
N ALA A 35 3.37 7.81 -29.03
CA ALA A 35 2.23 7.89 -28.14
C ALA A 35 2.56 6.98 -26.96
N ALA A 36 3.26 7.52 -25.95
CA ALA A 36 3.17 7.03 -24.59
C ALA A 36 1.72 7.31 -24.16
N SER A 37 0.81 6.45 -24.62
CA SER A 37 -0.48 6.27 -23.98
C SER A 37 -0.12 5.85 -22.55
N SER A 38 -0.06 6.82 -21.64
CA SER A 38 -0.36 6.59 -20.25
C SER A 38 -1.80 6.09 -20.27
N ALA A 39 -1.97 4.77 -20.42
CA ALA A 39 -3.22 4.13 -20.14
C ALA A 39 -3.44 4.30 -18.64
N SER A 40 -3.93 5.46 -18.24
CA SER A 40 -4.66 5.63 -17.01
C SER A 40 -5.90 4.78 -17.22
N GLY A 41 -5.79 3.47 -16.93
CA GLY A 41 -6.90 2.54 -16.98
C GLY A 41 -8.00 3.14 -16.13
N ALA A 42 -9.20 3.28 -16.67
CA ALA A 42 -10.35 3.68 -15.88
C ALA A 42 -10.45 2.71 -14.70
N ALA A 43 -10.64 3.27 -13.48
CA ALA A 43 -10.78 2.47 -12.27
C ALA A 43 -11.86 1.40 -12.46
N LEU A 44 -11.56 0.16 -12.11
CA LEU A 44 -12.49 -0.94 -12.27
C LEU A 44 -13.63 -0.81 -11.23
N PRO A 45 -14.87 -1.19 -11.57
CA PRO A 45 -15.92 -1.36 -10.57
C PRO A 45 -15.51 -2.41 -9.55
N VAL A 46 -15.75 -2.13 -8.27
CA VAL A 46 -15.28 -2.95 -7.15
C VAL A 46 -16.45 -3.55 -6.38
N VAL A 47 -16.29 -4.80 -5.95
CA VAL A 47 -17.18 -5.51 -5.01
C VAL A 47 -16.43 -5.70 -3.70
N GLU A 48 -17.10 -5.42 -2.59
CA GLU A 48 -16.63 -5.71 -1.24
C GLU A 48 -17.58 -6.70 -0.56
N THR A 49 -17.03 -7.74 0.06
CA THR A 49 -17.79 -8.77 0.77
C THR A 49 -17.12 -9.10 2.10
N ASP A 50 -17.90 -9.14 3.17
CA ASP A 50 -17.44 -9.72 4.43
C ASP A 50 -17.44 -11.24 4.32
N VAL A 51 -16.33 -11.86 4.71
CA VAL A 51 -16.12 -13.30 4.62
C VAL A 51 -15.63 -13.87 5.94
N GLU A 52 -15.89 -15.16 6.15
CA GLU A 52 -15.37 -15.92 7.28
C GLU A 52 -14.42 -17.00 6.78
N ILE A 53 -13.21 -17.04 7.33
CA ILE A 53 -12.15 -17.97 6.94
C ILE A 53 -11.92 -18.96 8.08
N LYS A 54 -12.04 -20.25 7.79
CA LYS A 54 -11.69 -21.30 8.75
C LYS A 54 -10.18 -21.39 8.88
N THR A 55 -9.69 -21.28 10.12
CA THR A 55 -8.29 -21.44 10.49
C THR A 55 -8.16 -22.57 11.51
N PRO A 56 -6.96 -23.09 11.79
CA PRO A 56 -6.77 -24.07 12.85
C PRO A 56 -7.21 -23.61 14.24
N ASP A 57 -7.18 -22.29 14.49
CA ASP A 57 -7.46 -21.72 15.80
C ASP A 57 -8.83 -21.03 15.90
N GLY A 58 -9.69 -21.19 14.87
CA GLY A 58 -11.05 -20.65 14.89
C GLY A 58 -11.55 -20.13 13.54
N THR A 59 -12.42 -19.13 13.59
CA THR A 59 -12.97 -18.49 12.38
C THR A 59 -12.56 -17.04 12.35
N CYS A 60 -11.80 -16.67 11.32
CA CYS A 60 -11.35 -15.30 11.09
C CYS A 60 -12.37 -14.54 10.26
N ASP A 61 -12.83 -13.40 10.74
CA ASP A 61 -13.58 -12.43 9.97
C ASP A 61 -12.62 -11.62 9.09
N ALA A 62 -13.01 -11.39 7.84
CA ALA A 62 -12.17 -10.70 6.85
C ALA A 62 -13.03 -9.91 5.85
N ALA A 63 -12.42 -8.97 5.16
CA ALA A 63 -12.98 -8.34 3.97
C ALA A 63 -12.29 -8.90 2.72
N PHE A 64 -13.08 -9.36 1.75
CA PHE A 64 -12.61 -9.72 0.42
C PHE A 64 -13.13 -8.69 -0.59
N ILE A 65 -12.19 -8.04 -1.28
CA ILE A 65 -12.46 -6.89 -2.12
C ILE A 65 -11.79 -7.12 -3.47
N HIS A 66 -12.58 -7.06 -4.56
CA HIS A 66 -12.10 -7.44 -5.88
C HIS A 66 -12.83 -6.67 -6.99
N PRO A 67 -12.30 -6.60 -8.22
CA PRO A 67 -13.06 -6.09 -9.36
C PRO A 67 -14.33 -6.89 -9.59
N ALA A 68 -15.40 -6.23 -10.05
CA ALA A 68 -16.71 -6.83 -10.22
C ALA A 68 -16.75 -7.98 -11.23
N SER A 69 -15.77 -8.10 -12.10
CA SER A 69 -15.64 -9.17 -13.10
C SER A 69 -14.16 -9.46 -13.39
N GLY A 70 -13.89 -10.70 -13.82
CA GLY A 70 -12.54 -11.13 -14.16
C GLY A 70 -11.82 -11.88 -13.04
N SER A 71 -10.54 -12.18 -13.26
CA SER A 71 -9.64 -12.88 -12.34
C SER A 71 -8.30 -12.14 -12.28
N TYR A 72 -7.91 -11.72 -11.09
CA TYR A 72 -6.81 -10.78 -10.87
C TYR A 72 -5.76 -11.33 -9.91
N PRO A 73 -4.54 -10.77 -9.91
CA PRO A 73 -3.54 -11.12 -8.92
C PRO A 73 -4.07 -10.92 -7.50
N ALA A 74 -3.76 -11.86 -6.60
CA ALA A 74 -4.19 -11.75 -5.22
C ALA A 74 -3.20 -10.93 -4.39
N VAL A 75 -3.75 -10.12 -3.48
CA VAL A 75 -3.03 -9.37 -2.45
C VAL A 75 -3.58 -9.74 -1.08
N LEU A 76 -2.70 -10.12 -0.16
CA LEU A 76 -3.02 -10.29 1.25
C LEU A 76 -2.49 -9.08 2.03
N ILE A 77 -3.38 -8.33 2.67
CA ILE A 77 -3.00 -7.18 3.51
C ILE A 77 -3.00 -7.61 4.98
N TRP A 78 -1.82 -7.66 5.60
CA TRP A 78 -1.70 -7.69 7.04
C TRP A 78 -1.96 -6.30 7.60
N THR A 79 -2.95 -6.18 8.45
CA THR A 79 -3.33 -4.90 9.04
C THR A 79 -2.33 -4.49 10.13
N ASP A 80 -2.35 -3.21 10.49
CA ASP A 80 -1.61 -2.69 11.64
C ASP A 80 -2.28 -3.06 12.98
N ALA A 81 -1.80 -2.47 14.07
CA ALA A 81 -2.27 -2.71 15.44
C ALA A 81 -3.76 -2.39 15.69
N PHE A 82 -4.42 -1.72 14.75
CA PHE A 82 -5.85 -1.40 14.84
C PHE A 82 -6.75 -2.31 13.99
N GLY A 83 -6.16 -3.31 13.33
CA GLY A 83 -6.89 -4.37 12.65
C GLY A 83 -7.71 -3.93 11.43
N LEU A 84 -8.71 -4.78 11.13
CA LEU A 84 -9.64 -4.57 10.01
C LEU A 84 -10.62 -3.42 10.33
N ARG A 85 -10.33 -2.22 9.82
CA ARG A 85 -11.12 -0.99 10.01
C ARG A 85 -11.42 -0.30 8.67
N PRO A 86 -12.31 0.71 8.64
CA PRO A 86 -12.72 1.36 7.38
C PRO A 86 -11.55 1.84 6.50
N SER A 87 -10.48 2.42 7.09
CA SER A 87 -9.34 2.88 6.30
C SER A 87 -8.56 1.75 5.61
N MET A 88 -8.50 0.54 6.20
CA MET A 88 -7.91 -0.64 5.55
C MET A 88 -8.78 -1.12 4.39
N ARG A 89 -10.10 -1.11 4.56
CA ARG A 89 -11.05 -1.44 3.50
C ARG A 89 -10.96 -0.45 2.34
N GLU A 90 -10.88 0.86 2.61
CA GLU A 90 -10.69 1.89 1.58
C GLU A 90 -9.36 1.75 0.84
N MET A 91 -8.30 1.36 1.52
CA MET A 91 -7.01 1.04 0.87
C MET A 91 -7.15 -0.17 -0.06
N ALA A 92 -7.81 -1.22 0.40
CA ALA A 92 -8.06 -2.42 -0.40
C ALA A 92 -8.95 -2.13 -1.62
N LYS A 93 -9.97 -1.25 -1.49
CA LYS A 93 -10.80 -0.82 -2.63
C LYS A 93 -9.98 -0.12 -3.71
N ARG A 94 -9.01 0.72 -3.33
CA ARG A 94 -8.12 1.35 -4.31
C ARG A 94 -7.30 0.32 -5.07
N LEU A 95 -6.71 -0.65 -4.37
CA LEU A 95 -5.98 -1.74 -5.02
C LEU A 95 -6.89 -2.58 -5.93
N ALA A 96 -8.12 -2.86 -5.48
CA ALA A 96 -9.08 -3.59 -6.30
C ALA A 96 -9.48 -2.80 -7.56
N ALA A 97 -9.67 -1.49 -7.46
CA ALA A 97 -9.93 -0.63 -8.60
C ALA A 97 -8.78 -0.60 -9.62
N ASP A 98 -7.55 -0.87 -9.16
CA ASP A 98 -6.34 -1.00 -9.99
C ASP A 98 -6.12 -2.43 -10.51
N GLY A 99 -7.05 -3.38 -10.26
CA GLY A 99 -7.01 -4.73 -10.81
C GLY A 99 -6.33 -5.77 -9.91
N TYR A 100 -6.62 -5.74 -8.62
CA TYR A 100 -6.20 -6.78 -7.67
C TYR A 100 -7.39 -7.39 -6.95
N SER A 101 -7.27 -8.66 -6.55
CA SER A 101 -8.21 -9.31 -5.62
C SER A 101 -7.59 -9.31 -4.24
N VAL A 102 -8.18 -8.54 -3.31
CA VAL A 102 -7.56 -8.17 -2.05
C VAL A 102 -8.27 -8.82 -0.87
N LEU A 103 -7.51 -9.51 -0.03
CA LEU A 103 -8.00 -10.03 1.25
C LEU A 103 -7.42 -9.22 2.41
N VAL A 104 -8.29 -8.75 3.29
CA VAL A 104 -7.93 -8.03 4.52
C VAL A 104 -8.51 -8.80 5.71
N PRO A 105 -7.76 -9.71 6.34
CA PRO A 105 -8.24 -10.44 7.50
C PRO A 105 -8.18 -9.59 8.77
N ASN A 106 -9.00 -9.96 9.75
CA ASN A 106 -8.85 -9.52 11.13
C ASN A 106 -7.77 -10.37 11.83
N PRO A 107 -6.57 -9.87 12.12
CA PRO A 107 -5.52 -10.67 12.73
C PRO A 107 -5.83 -11.02 14.19
N PHE A 108 -6.84 -10.36 14.79
CA PHE A 108 -7.19 -10.49 16.20
C PHE A 108 -8.37 -11.47 16.44
N TYR A 109 -8.81 -12.18 15.42
CA TYR A 109 -10.01 -13.04 15.47
C TYR A 109 -10.02 -14.04 16.64
N ARG A 110 -8.84 -14.45 17.14
CA ARG A 110 -8.72 -15.32 18.32
C ARG A 110 -9.21 -14.67 19.60
N VAL A 111 -9.19 -13.34 19.65
CA VAL A 111 -9.52 -12.55 20.85
C VAL A 111 -10.79 -11.74 20.66
N ALA A 112 -10.95 -11.11 19.49
CA ALA A 112 -12.08 -10.24 19.22
C ALA A 112 -12.39 -10.16 17.73
N LYS A 113 -13.68 -10.10 17.37
CA LYS A 113 -14.12 -9.71 16.03
C LYS A 113 -13.87 -8.21 15.87
N ASN A 114 -13.16 -7.81 14.81
CA ASN A 114 -12.90 -6.44 14.40
C ASN A 114 -13.03 -5.39 15.53
N PRO A 115 -12.08 -5.34 16.49
CA PRO A 115 -12.26 -4.61 17.75
C PRO A 115 -12.28 -3.08 17.57
N TYR A 116 -11.84 -2.58 16.42
CA TYR A 116 -11.76 -1.14 16.13
C TYR A 116 -12.51 -0.79 14.85
N SER A 117 -13.70 -0.21 14.99
CA SER A 117 -14.50 0.26 13.86
C SER A 117 -14.11 1.67 13.40
N ASP A 118 -13.55 2.49 14.26
CA ASP A 118 -13.15 3.88 13.97
C ASP A 118 -11.86 4.25 14.70
N ALA A 119 -10.75 4.19 13.96
CA ALA A 119 -9.43 4.55 14.49
C ALA A 119 -9.21 6.08 14.59
N SER A 120 -10.08 6.91 14.00
CA SER A 120 -9.93 8.37 14.03
C SER A 120 -10.12 8.98 15.43
N LYS A 121 -10.78 8.24 16.31
CA LYS A 121 -11.07 8.63 17.70
C LYS A 121 -10.19 7.96 18.73
N ILE A 122 -9.16 7.23 18.30
CA ILE A 122 -8.31 6.47 19.19
C ILE A 122 -7.21 7.37 19.77
N ASP A 123 -7.24 7.54 21.08
CA ASP A 123 -6.06 7.98 21.81
C ASP A 123 -5.14 6.77 22.05
N PHE A 124 -4.00 6.77 21.38
CA PHE A 124 -3.05 5.66 21.42
C PHE A 124 -2.59 5.32 22.84
N GLN A 125 -2.43 6.32 23.70
CA GLN A 125 -1.96 6.11 25.07
C GLN A 125 -2.98 5.35 25.92
N THR A 126 -4.26 5.66 25.76
CA THR A 126 -5.35 4.99 26.48
C THR A 126 -5.69 3.62 25.91
N GLU A 127 -5.46 3.42 24.60
CA GLU A 127 -5.77 2.15 23.93
C GLU A 127 -4.61 1.13 23.98
N LEU A 128 -3.37 1.57 24.19
CA LEU A 128 -2.21 0.68 24.22
C LEU A 128 -2.35 -0.54 25.14
N PRO A 129 -2.90 -0.43 26.37
CA PRO A 129 -3.13 -1.59 27.22
C PRO A 129 -4.10 -2.63 26.63
N LYS A 130 -5.06 -2.20 25.82
CA LYS A 130 -6.02 -3.07 25.12
C LYS A 130 -5.43 -3.68 23.86
N ILE A 131 -4.57 -2.93 23.16
CA ILE A 131 -3.90 -3.39 21.93
C ILE A 131 -2.84 -4.45 22.22
N ARG A 132 -2.11 -4.34 23.31
CA ARG A 132 -1.03 -5.29 23.67
C ARG A 132 -1.45 -6.76 23.66
N PRO A 133 -2.56 -7.18 24.32
CA PRO A 133 -2.99 -8.58 24.27
C PRO A 133 -3.44 -9.01 22.87
N LEU A 134 -4.01 -8.11 22.07
CA LEU A 134 -4.37 -8.39 20.68
C LEU A 134 -3.11 -8.70 19.86
N MET A 135 -2.11 -7.83 19.94
CA MET A 135 -0.83 -8.03 19.24
C MET A 135 -0.09 -9.29 19.74
N ALA A 136 -0.14 -9.58 21.03
CA ALA A 136 0.46 -10.79 21.58
C ALA A 136 -0.17 -12.06 20.98
N SER A 137 -1.48 -12.07 20.69
CA SER A 137 -2.15 -13.21 20.06
C SER A 137 -1.67 -13.44 18.62
N VAL A 138 -1.35 -12.40 17.88
CA VAL A 138 -0.80 -12.49 16.51
C VAL A 138 0.66 -12.92 16.55
N GLY A 139 1.46 -12.33 17.45
CA GLY A 139 2.90 -12.57 17.58
C GLY A 139 3.27 -13.88 18.30
N ALA A 140 2.30 -14.66 18.75
CA ALA A 140 2.61 -15.96 19.34
C ALA A 140 3.21 -16.91 18.29
N PRO A 141 4.22 -17.72 18.66
CA PRO A 141 4.94 -18.57 17.71
C PRO A 141 4.03 -19.44 16.86
N GLY A 142 4.19 -19.40 15.56
CA GLY A 142 3.44 -20.21 14.60
C GLY A 142 2.03 -19.70 14.27
N ASN A 143 1.51 -18.66 14.92
CA ASN A 143 0.15 -18.18 14.64
C ASN A 143 0.07 -17.48 13.27
N ALA A 144 1.00 -16.60 12.97
CA ALA A 144 1.03 -15.90 11.70
C ALA A 144 1.20 -16.86 10.51
N GLU A 145 2.03 -17.89 10.65
CA GLU A 145 2.24 -18.90 9.63
C GLU A 145 1.01 -19.75 9.38
N LYS A 146 0.33 -20.20 10.43
CA LYS A 146 -0.94 -20.95 10.30
C LYS A 146 -2.01 -20.10 9.61
N ASP A 147 -2.11 -18.83 10.00
CA ASP A 147 -3.08 -17.90 9.42
C ASP A 147 -2.75 -17.64 7.94
N ALA A 148 -1.49 -17.40 7.60
CA ALA A 148 -1.06 -17.21 6.22
C ALA A 148 -1.46 -18.38 5.33
N VAL A 149 -1.27 -19.62 5.78
CA VAL A 149 -1.69 -20.83 5.05
C VAL A 149 -3.21 -20.83 4.81
N ALA A 150 -4.00 -20.51 5.82
CA ALA A 150 -5.45 -20.48 5.70
C ALA A 150 -5.93 -19.36 4.76
N TYR A 151 -5.32 -18.17 4.84
CA TYR A 151 -5.66 -17.04 3.99
C TYR A 151 -5.29 -17.25 2.53
N VAL A 152 -4.13 -17.84 2.26
CA VAL A 152 -3.72 -18.21 0.91
C VAL A 152 -4.65 -19.29 0.34
N ALA A 153 -5.00 -20.30 1.13
CA ALA A 153 -5.96 -21.33 0.71
C ALA A 153 -7.35 -20.73 0.39
N PHE A 154 -7.82 -19.77 1.19
CA PHE A 154 -9.05 -19.04 0.89
C PHE A 154 -8.95 -18.31 -0.45
N LEU A 155 -7.88 -17.55 -0.68
CA LEU A 155 -7.65 -16.82 -1.94
C LEU A 155 -7.59 -17.78 -3.13
N ASP A 156 -6.95 -18.94 -2.98
CA ASP A 156 -6.88 -19.96 -4.03
C ASP A 156 -8.23 -20.60 -4.39
N ALA A 157 -9.18 -20.55 -3.49
CA ALA A 157 -10.52 -21.06 -3.73
C ALA A 157 -11.42 -20.05 -4.48
N GLN A 158 -11.04 -18.76 -4.56
CA GLN A 158 -11.87 -17.74 -5.19
C GLN A 158 -11.70 -17.74 -6.71
N LYS A 159 -12.81 -17.60 -7.46
CA LYS A 159 -12.79 -17.50 -8.92
C LYS A 159 -12.25 -16.14 -9.41
N GLU A 160 -12.32 -15.13 -8.59
CA GLU A 160 -11.83 -13.77 -8.82
C GLU A 160 -10.30 -13.68 -8.67
N VAL A 161 -9.65 -14.75 -8.23
CA VAL A 161 -8.21 -14.80 -8.01
C VAL A 161 -7.50 -15.55 -9.14
N ASN A 162 -6.51 -14.90 -9.75
CA ASN A 162 -5.55 -15.54 -10.63
C ASN A 162 -4.49 -16.28 -9.80
N LYS A 163 -4.63 -17.59 -9.70
CA LYS A 163 -3.79 -18.45 -8.84
C LYS A 163 -2.30 -18.42 -9.20
N SER A 164 -1.96 -18.04 -10.42
CA SER A 164 -0.56 -17.96 -10.88
C SER A 164 0.12 -16.64 -10.51
N LYS A 165 -0.62 -15.67 -9.97
CA LYS A 165 -0.14 -14.32 -9.63
C LYS A 165 -0.63 -13.91 -8.24
N LYS A 166 0.23 -14.06 -7.24
CA LYS A 166 0.00 -13.61 -5.86
C LYS A 166 1.08 -12.64 -5.41
N ILE A 167 0.70 -11.68 -4.61
CA ILE A 167 1.59 -10.67 -4.02
C ILE A 167 1.37 -10.62 -2.51
#